data_a44f574f933a96e3707e1ffb410e93a3
#
_entry.id   a44f574f933a96e3707e1ffb410e93a3
#
_cell.length_a   1.000
_cell.length_b   1.000
_cell.length_c   1.000
_cell.angle_alpha   90.00
_cell.angle_beta   90.00
_cell.angle_gamma   90.00
#
_symmetry.space_group_name_H-M   'P 1'
#
loop_
_entity.id
_entity.type
_entity.pdbx_description
1 polymer ?
#
loop_
_entity_poly.entity_id
_entity_poly.type
_entity_poly.pdbx_seq_one_letter_code
_entity_poly.pdbx_strand_id
1 'polypeptide(L)'
;IIKRVANRADIEVYNINKIKAQKSYEICRDIIAESNLDMHLINCEYTLDASKVIFMYTSDERVDFRDLLKKLASVFKCRIELRQVGPRDKAKIIGGIGNCGLPLCCNSFLGEFDGVSINMAKNQLLAINIDKISGVCGRLLCCLKYEDEAYKEVKKKFPKIGSFIRYEDKQCKVVGLNV
;
A
#
# COMPACT_ATOMS: atom_id res chain seq x y z
N ILE A 1 -14.40 -5.76 -13.41
CA ILE A 1 -15.72 -5.61 -14.09
C ILE A 1 -16.79 -5.77 -13.02
N ILE A 2 -17.59 -4.73 -12.79
CA ILE A 2 -18.76 -4.77 -11.90
C ILE A 2 -19.87 -5.54 -12.64
N LYS A 3 -20.38 -6.62 -12.03
CA LYS A 3 -21.46 -7.42 -12.61
C LYS A 3 -22.84 -6.87 -12.26
N ARG A 4 -23.08 -6.59 -10.97
CA ARG A 4 -24.33 -6.06 -10.43
C ARG A 4 -24.12 -5.51 -9.01
N VAL A 5 -25.12 -4.82 -8.50
CA VAL A 5 -25.19 -4.45 -7.08
C VAL A 5 -25.43 -5.70 -6.23
N ALA A 6 -24.78 -5.77 -5.06
CA ALA A 6 -24.96 -6.87 -4.12
C ALA A 6 -26.39 -6.84 -3.53
N ASN A 7 -27.03 -8.00 -3.44
CA ASN A 7 -28.30 -8.17 -2.76
C ASN A 7 -28.09 -8.58 -1.28
N ARG A 8 -29.18 -8.73 -0.52
CA ARG A 8 -29.10 -9.12 0.90
C ARG A 8 -28.41 -10.48 1.11
N ALA A 9 -28.70 -11.46 0.26
CA ALA A 9 -28.09 -12.77 0.34
C ALA A 9 -26.57 -12.71 0.10
N ASP A 10 -26.09 -11.89 -0.86
CA ASP A 10 -24.66 -11.69 -1.10
C ASP A 10 -23.97 -11.09 0.14
N ILE A 11 -24.63 -10.13 0.82
CA ILE A 11 -24.11 -9.48 2.02
C ILE A 11 -24.05 -10.49 3.19
N GLU A 12 -25.05 -11.33 3.35
CA GLU A 12 -25.05 -12.39 4.36
C GLU A 12 -23.93 -13.40 4.13
N VAL A 13 -23.77 -13.88 2.90
CA VAL A 13 -22.67 -14.79 2.52
C VAL A 13 -21.31 -14.13 2.75
N TYR A 14 -21.15 -12.86 2.38
CA TYR A 14 -19.93 -12.11 2.65
C TYR A 14 -19.60 -12.06 4.15
N ASN A 15 -20.58 -11.77 5.01
CA ASN A 15 -20.39 -11.71 6.45
C ASN A 15 -20.02 -13.08 7.04
N ILE A 16 -20.65 -14.15 6.57
CA ILE A 16 -20.31 -15.53 6.95
C ILE A 16 -18.87 -15.85 6.54
N ASN A 17 -18.50 -15.53 5.30
CA ASN A 17 -17.14 -15.75 4.81
C ASN A 17 -16.09 -14.92 5.57
N LYS A 18 -16.43 -13.72 6.03
CA LYS A 18 -15.56 -12.90 6.87
C LYS A 18 -15.27 -13.56 8.22
N ILE A 19 -16.29 -14.09 8.87
CA ILE A 19 -16.14 -14.84 10.13
C ILE A 19 -15.32 -16.12 9.91
N LYS A 20 -15.59 -16.83 8.80
CA LYS A 20 -14.82 -18.02 8.41
C LYS A 20 -13.37 -17.70 8.13
N ALA A 21 -13.09 -16.57 7.46
CA ALA A 21 -11.74 -16.10 7.17
C ALA A 21 -10.95 -15.82 8.45
N GLN A 22 -11.57 -15.20 9.46
CA GLN A 22 -10.93 -14.96 10.75
C GLN A 22 -10.45 -16.27 11.41
N LYS A 23 -11.30 -17.28 11.47
CA LYS A 23 -10.94 -18.60 12.00
C LYS A 23 -9.84 -19.27 11.17
N SER A 24 -9.94 -19.16 9.85
CA SER A 24 -8.94 -19.73 8.93
C SER A 24 -7.59 -19.04 9.04
N TYR A 25 -7.58 -17.73 9.33
CA TYR A 25 -6.38 -16.97 9.62
C TYR A 25 -5.64 -17.52 10.85
N GLU A 26 -6.34 -17.74 11.95
CA GLU A 26 -5.75 -18.29 13.18
C GLU A 26 -5.15 -19.67 12.94
N ILE A 27 -5.91 -20.58 12.31
CA ILE A 27 -5.43 -21.93 11.97
C ILE A 27 -4.18 -21.86 11.08
N CYS A 28 -4.20 -21.03 10.04
CA CYS A 28 -3.06 -20.89 9.12
C CYS A 28 -1.83 -20.33 9.84
N ARG A 29 -2.00 -19.33 10.71
CA ARG A 29 -0.94 -18.74 11.53
C ARG A 29 -0.27 -19.80 12.41
N ASP A 30 -1.07 -20.65 13.06
CA ASP A 30 -0.55 -21.69 13.95
C ASP A 30 0.23 -22.76 13.15
N ILE A 31 -0.26 -23.18 11.98
CA ILE A 31 0.45 -24.10 11.08
C ILE A 31 1.77 -23.50 10.56
N ILE A 32 1.79 -22.17 10.27
CA ILE A 32 3.03 -21.47 9.86
C ILE A 32 4.04 -21.49 11.01
N ALA A 33 3.60 -21.19 12.24
CA ALA A 33 4.46 -21.20 13.42
C ALA A 33 5.08 -22.60 13.66
N GLU A 34 4.28 -23.67 13.54
CA GLU A 34 4.77 -25.06 13.66
C GLU A 34 5.73 -25.46 12.53
N SER A 35 5.59 -24.84 11.36
CA SER A 35 6.41 -25.18 10.18
C SER A 35 7.75 -24.42 10.14
N ASN A 36 7.99 -23.52 11.09
CA ASN A 36 9.20 -22.71 11.22
C ASN A 36 9.59 -21.97 9.93
N LEU A 37 8.58 -21.45 9.20
CA LEU A 37 8.75 -20.74 7.95
C LEU A 37 8.94 -19.24 8.23
N ASP A 38 9.92 -18.62 7.56
CA ASP A 38 10.15 -17.17 7.63
C ASP A 38 9.15 -16.43 6.74
N MET A 39 7.91 -16.40 7.22
CA MET A 39 6.81 -15.67 6.59
C MET A 39 5.82 -15.14 7.63
N HIS A 40 5.25 -13.98 7.34
CA HIS A 40 4.25 -13.37 8.20
C HIS A 40 2.90 -13.30 7.49
N LEU A 41 1.90 -13.99 8.04
CA LEU A 41 0.52 -13.91 7.54
C LEU A 41 -0.06 -12.52 7.84
N ILE A 42 -0.66 -11.89 6.83
CA ILE A 42 -1.21 -10.53 6.93
C ILE A 42 -2.73 -10.57 6.95
N ASN A 43 -3.34 -11.33 6.05
CA ASN A 43 -4.79 -11.40 5.91
C ASN A 43 -5.21 -12.74 5.32
N CYS A 44 -6.50 -13.07 5.51
CA CYS A 44 -7.15 -14.22 4.90
C CYS A 44 -8.50 -13.78 4.33
N GLU A 45 -8.81 -14.19 3.11
CA GLU A 45 -10.08 -13.88 2.46
C GLU A 45 -10.63 -15.10 1.72
N TYR A 46 -11.97 -15.23 1.73
CA TYR A 46 -12.67 -16.18 0.89
C TYR A 46 -13.30 -15.49 -0.32
N THR A 47 -13.34 -16.15 -1.46
CA THR A 47 -14.23 -15.74 -2.56
C THR A 47 -15.67 -15.83 -2.11
N LEU A 48 -16.58 -15.06 -2.74
CA LEU A 48 -17.99 -15.01 -2.33
C LEU A 48 -18.64 -16.40 -2.33
N ASP A 49 -18.31 -17.23 -3.30
CA ASP A 49 -18.76 -18.63 -3.43
C ASP A 49 -18.04 -19.62 -2.49
N ALA A 50 -17.12 -19.13 -1.67
CA ALA A 50 -16.26 -19.90 -0.77
C ALA A 50 -15.47 -21.04 -1.44
N SER A 51 -15.35 -21.04 -2.78
CA SER A 51 -14.60 -22.05 -3.54
C SER A 51 -13.08 -21.92 -3.38
N LYS A 52 -12.62 -20.71 -2.98
CA LYS A 52 -11.20 -20.39 -2.80
C LYS A 52 -10.97 -19.62 -1.51
N VAL A 53 -9.87 -19.95 -0.82
CA VAL A 53 -9.29 -19.15 0.27
C VAL A 53 -7.97 -18.56 -0.18
N ILE A 54 -7.76 -17.28 0.10
CA ILE A 54 -6.56 -16.52 -0.25
C ILE A 54 -5.88 -16.10 1.04
N PHE A 55 -4.67 -16.58 1.27
CA PHE A 55 -3.82 -16.19 2.38
C PHE A 55 -2.79 -15.18 1.88
N MET A 56 -2.86 -13.96 2.40
CA MET A 56 -1.91 -12.89 2.06
C MET A 56 -0.79 -12.86 3.08
N TYR A 57 0.45 -12.88 2.62
CA TYR A 57 1.61 -12.95 3.48
C TYR A 57 2.75 -12.05 2.99
N THR A 58 3.69 -11.74 3.89
CA THR A 58 4.98 -11.13 3.56
C THR A 58 6.10 -12.08 3.92
N SER A 59 7.15 -12.07 3.12
CA SER A 59 8.42 -12.76 3.38
C SER A 59 9.52 -11.96 2.70
N ASP A 60 10.70 -11.90 3.34
CA ASP A 60 11.87 -11.22 2.79
C ASP A 60 12.59 -12.12 1.76
N GLU A 61 12.52 -13.43 1.95
CA GLU A 61 13.12 -14.43 1.07
C GLU A 61 12.07 -15.32 0.38
N ARG A 62 12.54 -16.15 -0.53
CA ARG A 62 11.69 -17.14 -1.22
C ARG A 62 11.41 -18.31 -0.28
N VAL A 63 10.16 -18.53 0.05
CA VAL A 63 9.68 -19.59 0.93
C VAL A 63 9.28 -20.84 0.13
N ASP A 64 9.64 -22.04 0.62
CA ASP A 64 9.13 -23.29 0.09
C ASP A 64 7.82 -23.70 0.79
N PHE A 65 6.73 -23.62 0.05
CA PHE A 65 5.37 -23.84 0.57
C PHE A 65 4.86 -25.27 0.43
N ARG A 66 5.64 -26.22 -0.10
CA ARG A 66 5.15 -27.57 -0.44
C ARG A 66 4.52 -28.27 0.75
N ASP A 67 5.20 -28.26 1.90
CA ASP A 67 4.71 -28.93 3.11
C ASP A 67 3.61 -28.12 3.81
N LEU A 68 3.71 -26.78 3.79
CA LEU A 68 2.64 -25.90 4.27
C LEU A 68 1.35 -26.14 3.48
N LEU A 69 1.42 -26.21 2.15
CA LEU A 69 0.24 -26.45 1.30
C LEU A 69 -0.39 -27.82 1.57
N LYS A 70 0.39 -28.89 1.84
CA LYS A 70 -0.15 -30.20 2.22
C LYS A 70 -0.93 -30.12 3.53
N LYS A 71 -0.37 -29.46 4.56
CA LYS A 71 -1.02 -29.27 5.85
C LYS A 71 -2.30 -28.45 5.70
N LEU A 72 -2.26 -27.32 4.99
CA LEU A 72 -3.42 -26.48 4.73
C LEU A 72 -4.51 -27.24 3.94
N ALA A 73 -4.14 -28.02 2.91
CA ALA A 73 -5.08 -28.80 2.11
C ALA A 73 -5.79 -29.91 2.93
N SER A 74 -5.16 -30.45 3.96
CA SER A 74 -5.83 -31.41 4.86
C SER A 74 -6.93 -30.76 5.72
N VAL A 75 -6.78 -29.48 6.02
CA VAL A 75 -7.73 -28.71 6.87
C VAL A 75 -8.81 -28.01 6.04
N PHE A 76 -8.40 -27.37 4.93
CA PHE A 76 -9.29 -26.55 4.10
C PHE A 76 -9.76 -27.33 2.86
N LYS A 77 -11.05 -27.64 2.80
CA LYS A 77 -11.70 -28.35 1.67
C LYS A 77 -12.06 -27.40 0.51
N CYS A 78 -11.15 -26.47 0.16
CA CYS A 78 -11.32 -25.53 -0.94
C CYS A 78 -9.98 -25.23 -1.59
N ARG A 79 -9.98 -24.54 -2.72
CA ARG A 79 -8.73 -24.14 -3.39
C ARG A 79 -7.98 -23.13 -2.51
N ILE A 80 -6.69 -23.39 -2.28
CA ILE A 80 -5.83 -22.51 -1.48
C ILE A 80 -4.95 -21.69 -2.42
N GLU A 81 -4.90 -20.39 -2.21
CA GLU A 81 -4.00 -19.46 -2.88
C GLU A 81 -3.14 -18.77 -1.83
N LEU A 82 -1.82 -18.87 -1.95
CA LEU A 82 -0.85 -18.10 -1.18
C LEU A 82 -0.41 -16.91 -2.01
N ARG A 83 -0.66 -15.69 -1.52
CA ARG A 83 -0.34 -14.44 -2.21
C ARG A 83 0.67 -13.63 -1.41
N GLN A 84 1.87 -13.48 -1.96
CA GLN A 84 2.84 -12.56 -1.39
C GLN A 84 2.42 -11.12 -1.66
N VAL A 85 2.46 -10.28 -0.64
CA VAL A 85 2.14 -8.84 -0.73
C VAL A 85 3.36 -8.01 -0.41
N GLY A 86 3.48 -6.89 -1.12
CA GLY A 86 4.57 -5.94 -0.90
C GLY A 86 4.36 -5.09 0.37
N PRO A 87 5.41 -4.37 0.84
CA PRO A 87 5.33 -3.59 2.08
C PRO A 87 4.23 -2.51 2.06
N ARG A 88 3.97 -1.88 0.90
CA ARG A 88 2.89 -0.90 0.77
C ARG A 88 1.51 -1.55 0.79
N ASP A 89 1.36 -2.71 0.15
CA ASP A 89 0.10 -3.46 0.18
C ASP A 89 -0.20 -3.99 1.57
N LYS A 90 0.83 -4.43 2.32
CA LYS A 90 0.72 -4.73 3.75
C LYS A 90 0.18 -3.53 4.51
N ALA A 91 0.78 -2.34 4.35
CA ALA A 91 0.33 -1.13 5.01
C ALA A 91 -1.09 -0.73 4.57
N LYS A 92 -1.45 -0.93 3.30
CA LYS A 92 -2.81 -0.71 2.77
C LYS A 92 -3.84 -1.63 3.43
N ILE A 93 -3.52 -2.90 3.63
CA ILE A 93 -4.42 -3.90 4.25
C ILE A 93 -4.61 -3.62 5.74
N ILE A 94 -3.53 -3.33 6.45
CA ILE A 94 -3.56 -3.08 7.91
C ILE A 94 -4.18 -1.71 8.21
N GLY A 95 -3.93 -0.70 7.36
CA GLY A 95 -4.31 0.68 7.60
C GLY A 95 -3.39 1.39 8.59
N GLY A 96 -3.83 2.54 9.11
CA GLY A 96 -3.12 3.32 10.12
C GLY A 96 -3.02 4.79 9.77
N ILE A 97 -2.15 5.50 10.50
CA ILE A 97 -1.91 6.95 10.40
C ILE A 97 -0.52 7.16 9.79
N GLY A 98 -0.44 8.06 8.82
CA GLY A 98 0.84 8.48 8.21
C GLY A 98 1.62 9.45 9.08
N ASN A 99 2.87 9.74 8.71
CA ASN A 99 3.72 10.73 9.40
C ASN A 99 3.11 12.16 9.38
N CYS A 100 2.15 12.41 8.48
CA CYS A 100 1.39 13.66 8.38
C CYS A 100 0.20 13.74 9.36
N GLY A 101 -0.07 12.71 10.16
CA GLY A 101 -1.20 12.64 11.08
C GLY A 101 -2.55 12.27 10.44
N LEU A 102 -2.59 12.01 9.12
CA LEU A 102 -3.79 11.62 8.39
C LEU A 102 -3.81 10.11 8.12
N PRO A 103 -4.99 9.50 7.86
CA PRO A 103 -5.08 8.11 7.41
C PRO A 103 -4.19 7.86 6.20
N LEU A 104 -3.63 6.64 6.10
CA LEU A 104 -2.73 6.29 5.01
C LEU A 104 -3.40 6.50 3.64
N CYS A 105 -2.75 7.25 2.74
CA CYS A 105 -3.26 7.52 1.39
C CYS A 105 -3.59 6.24 0.63
N CYS A 106 -2.74 5.20 0.73
CA CYS A 106 -2.95 3.93 0.07
C CYS A 106 -4.16 3.14 0.63
N ASN A 107 -4.53 3.36 1.88
CA ASN A 107 -5.70 2.73 2.50
C ASN A 107 -7.00 3.53 2.28
N SER A 108 -6.90 4.84 2.03
CA SER A 108 -8.07 5.73 1.89
C SER A 108 -8.47 5.94 0.43
N PHE A 109 -7.79 6.82 -0.31
CA PHE A 109 -8.22 7.29 -1.64
C PHE A 109 -7.28 6.87 -2.79
N LEU A 110 -6.01 6.55 -2.49
CA LEU A 110 -5.06 6.07 -3.50
C LEU A 110 -5.10 4.54 -3.60
N GLY A 111 -6.01 4.02 -4.45
CA GLY A 111 -6.17 2.58 -4.65
C GLY A 111 -4.99 1.94 -5.36
N GLU A 112 -4.72 2.40 -6.58
CA GLU A 112 -3.62 1.96 -7.44
C GLU A 112 -2.92 3.19 -8.01
N PHE A 113 -1.61 3.15 -8.14
CA PHE A 113 -0.82 4.21 -8.75
C PHE A 113 0.55 3.67 -9.19
N ASP A 114 1.12 4.34 -10.17
CA ASP A 114 2.47 4.05 -10.66
C ASP A 114 3.54 4.29 -9.59
N GLY A 115 4.74 3.78 -9.86
CA GLY A 115 5.87 3.93 -8.94
C GLY A 115 6.17 5.39 -8.58
N VAL A 116 6.58 5.63 -7.33
CA VAL A 116 7.03 6.94 -6.85
C VAL A 116 8.54 7.04 -7.08
N SER A 117 9.00 8.15 -7.63
CA SER A 117 10.42 8.41 -7.88
C SER A 117 10.97 9.55 -7.01
N ILE A 118 12.27 9.53 -6.75
CA ILE A 118 12.97 10.61 -6.02
C ILE A 118 12.85 11.96 -6.75
N ASN A 119 12.72 11.94 -8.08
CA ASN A 119 12.53 13.17 -8.85
C ASN A 119 11.25 13.93 -8.48
N MET A 120 10.21 13.22 -8.01
CA MET A 120 8.98 13.84 -7.53
C MET A 120 9.23 14.64 -6.24
N ALA A 121 10.08 14.14 -5.33
CA ALA A 121 10.52 14.91 -4.17
C ALA A 121 11.33 16.17 -4.56
N LYS A 122 12.22 16.04 -5.55
CA LYS A 122 12.97 17.21 -6.10
C LYS A 122 12.03 18.24 -6.75
N ASN A 123 10.99 17.78 -7.44
CA ASN A 123 9.98 18.67 -8.01
C ASN A 123 9.26 19.48 -6.95
N GLN A 124 9.05 18.88 -5.79
CA GLN A 124 8.38 19.50 -4.63
C GLN A 124 9.35 20.27 -3.73
N LEU A 125 10.59 20.47 -4.16
CA LEU A 125 11.64 21.20 -3.44
C LEU A 125 11.97 20.62 -2.06
N LEU A 126 11.67 19.35 -1.84
CA LEU A 126 11.97 18.67 -0.59
C LEU A 126 13.46 18.29 -0.52
N ALA A 127 14.05 18.44 0.66
CA ALA A 127 15.38 17.91 0.94
C ALA A 127 15.38 16.38 0.79
N ILE A 128 16.41 15.85 0.09
CA ILE A 128 16.54 14.41 -0.11
C ILE A 128 17.08 13.78 1.18
N ASN A 129 16.18 13.55 2.11
CA ASN A 129 16.42 12.75 3.32
C ASN A 129 15.45 11.58 3.30
N ILE A 130 15.98 10.37 3.19
CA ILE A 130 15.18 9.14 3.02
C ILE A 130 14.17 8.99 4.16
N ASP A 131 14.56 9.28 5.40
CA ASP A 131 13.68 9.17 6.57
C ASP A 131 12.48 10.12 6.49
N LYS A 132 12.67 11.31 5.89
CA LYS A 132 11.61 12.33 5.76
C LYS A 132 10.71 12.12 4.54
N ILE A 133 11.20 11.44 3.50
CA ILE A 133 10.45 11.18 2.26
C ILE A 133 9.93 9.75 2.16
N SER A 134 10.12 8.93 3.21
CA SER A 134 9.59 7.56 3.31
C SER A 134 8.34 7.51 4.18
N GLY A 135 7.38 6.70 3.75
CA GLY A 135 6.18 6.40 4.52
C GLY A 135 6.39 5.26 5.52
N VAL A 136 5.37 4.98 6.33
CA VAL A 136 5.38 3.88 7.31
C VAL A 136 5.60 2.50 6.69
N CYS A 137 5.39 2.35 5.39
CA CYS A 137 5.69 1.12 4.64
C CYS A 137 7.16 0.99 4.21
N GLY A 138 8.05 1.94 4.56
CA GLY A 138 9.44 1.98 4.15
C GLY A 138 9.69 2.39 2.69
N ARG A 139 8.64 2.64 1.91
CA ARG A 139 8.75 3.15 0.52
C ARG A 139 8.49 4.64 0.47
N LEU A 140 8.89 5.31 -0.63
CA LEU A 140 8.64 6.73 -0.84
C LEU A 140 7.16 7.10 -0.63
N LEU A 141 6.91 8.28 -0.06
CA LEU A 141 5.58 8.79 0.25
C LEU A 141 4.66 8.82 -0.98
N CYS A 142 3.44 8.32 -0.83
CA CYS A 142 2.43 8.28 -1.90
C CYS A 142 1.99 9.69 -2.33
N CYS A 143 1.95 10.65 -1.39
CA CYS A 143 1.61 12.04 -1.68
C CYS A 143 2.57 12.69 -2.67
N LEU A 144 3.84 12.29 -2.70
CA LEU A 144 4.81 12.79 -3.70
C LEU A 144 4.32 12.55 -5.14
N LYS A 145 3.76 11.38 -5.41
CA LYS A 145 3.18 11.08 -6.72
C LYS A 145 1.86 11.81 -6.94
N TYR A 146 1.01 11.84 -5.92
CA TYR A 146 -0.31 12.46 -6.01
C TYR A 146 -0.23 13.95 -6.32
N GLU A 147 0.74 14.65 -5.71
CA GLU A 147 0.90 16.09 -5.83
C GLU A 147 1.85 16.53 -6.95
N ASP A 148 2.63 15.59 -7.55
CA ASP A 148 3.71 15.91 -8.49
C ASP A 148 3.27 16.76 -9.69
N GLU A 149 2.08 16.51 -10.24
CA GLU A 149 1.55 17.27 -11.38
C GLU A 149 1.18 18.70 -10.98
N ALA A 150 0.52 18.88 -9.84
CA ALA A 150 0.17 20.21 -9.33
C ALA A 150 1.43 21.05 -9.07
N TYR A 151 2.45 20.46 -8.43
CA TYR A 151 3.73 21.16 -8.24
C TYR A 151 4.44 21.52 -9.55
N LYS A 152 4.42 20.65 -10.55
CA LYS A 152 4.98 20.94 -11.88
C LYS A 152 4.28 22.10 -12.56
N GLU A 153 2.95 22.17 -12.48
CA GLU A 153 2.17 23.26 -13.06
C GLU A 153 2.43 24.59 -12.36
N VAL A 154 2.44 24.58 -11.04
CA VAL A 154 2.71 25.80 -10.27
C VAL A 154 4.12 26.30 -10.52
N LYS A 155 5.14 25.40 -10.54
CA LYS A 155 6.53 25.78 -10.82
C LYS A 155 6.74 26.45 -12.16
N LYS A 156 5.93 26.15 -13.18
CA LYS A 156 6.02 26.82 -14.49
C LYS A 156 5.69 28.32 -14.40
N LYS A 157 4.93 28.73 -13.38
CA LYS A 157 4.53 30.12 -13.15
C LYS A 157 5.57 30.92 -12.35
N PHE A 158 6.52 30.26 -11.71
CA PHE A 158 7.56 30.90 -10.91
C PHE A 158 8.83 31.16 -11.72
N PRO A 159 9.58 32.23 -11.40
CA PRO A 159 10.88 32.47 -11.96
C PRO A 159 11.86 31.37 -11.56
N LYS A 160 12.87 31.09 -12.38
CA LYS A 160 13.90 30.07 -12.07
C LYS A 160 14.77 30.54 -10.90
N ILE A 161 15.11 29.61 -10.00
CA ILE A 161 16.07 29.87 -8.92
C ILE A 161 17.41 30.33 -9.55
N GLY A 162 17.96 31.40 -9.01
CA GLY A 162 19.18 32.04 -9.51
C GLY A 162 18.95 33.10 -10.60
N SER A 163 17.72 33.23 -11.15
CA SER A 163 17.38 34.31 -12.07
C SER A 163 17.22 35.65 -11.36
N PHE A 164 17.33 36.74 -12.10
CA PHE A 164 17.07 38.09 -11.60
C PHE A 164 15.65 38.52 -12.00
N ILE A 165 14.93 39.08 -11.07
CA ILE A 165 13.61 39.69 -11.28
C ILE A 165 13.62 41.13 -10.79
N ARG A 166 12.72 41.96 -11.31
CA ARG A 166 12.51 43.32 -10.84
C ARG A 166 11.38 43.32 -9.81
N TYR A 167 11.67 43.76 -8.61
CA TYR A 167 10.68 43.90 -7.53
C TYR A 167 10.88 45.28 -6.87
N GLU A 168 9.80 46.09 -6.77
CA GLU A 168 9.85 47.45 -6.23
C GLU A 168 11.03 48.30 -6.77
N ASP A 169 11.18 48.33 -8.10
CA ASP A 169 12.25 49.02 -8.83
C ASP A 169 13.70 48.56 -8.52
N LYS A 170 13.86 47.48 -7.76
CA LYS A 170 15.17 46.86 -7.46
C LYS A 170 15.32 45.55 -8.22
N GLN A 171 16.56 45.29 -8.64
CA GLN A 171 16.92 44.02 -9.23
C GLN A 171 17.21 43.02 -8.12
N CYS A 172 16.38 41.98 -7.99
CA CYS A 172 16.49 40.96 -6.95
C CYS A 172 16.84 39.59 -7.55
N LYS A 173 17.72 38.86 -6.90
CA LYS A 173 18.04 37.48 -7.26
C LYS A 173 17.09 36.51 -6.57
N VAL A 174 16.47 35.59 -7.32
CA VAL A 174 15.64 34.52 -6.76
C VAL A 174 16.53 33.50 -6.07
N VAL A 175 16.45 33.42 -4.74
CA VAL A 175 17.26 32.50 -3.93
C VAL A 175 16.55 31.19 -3.60
N GLY A 176 15.21 31.17 -3.67
CA GLY A 176 14.41 29.98 -3.38
C GLY A 176 12.97 30.18 -3.82
N LEU A 177 12.22 29.09 -3.83
CA LEU A 177 10.77 29.07 -4.10
C LEU A 177 10.08 28.43 -2.90
N ASN A 178 8.95 28.99 -2.50
CA ASN A 178 7.99 28.39 -1.58
C ASN A 178 6.68 28.20 -2.36
N VAL A 179 6.28 26.95 -2.61
CA VAL A 179 5.13 26.57 -3.44
C VAL A 179 4.01 26.05 -2.55
#